data_f98abc425ae046c08dbc32a433f81033
#
_entry.id   f98abc425ae046c08dbc32a433f81033
#
_cell.length_a   1.000
_cell.length_b   1.000
_cell.length_c   1.000
_cell.angle_alpha   90.00
_cell.angle_beta   90.00
_cell.angle_gamma   90.00
#
_symmetry.space_group_name_H-M   'P 1'
#
loop_
_entity.id
_entity.type
_entity.pdbx_description
1 polymer ?
#
loop_
_entity_poly.entity_id
_entity_poly.type
_entity_poly.pdbx_seq_one_letter_code
_entity_poly.pdbx_strand_id
1 'polypeptide(L)'
;EKYFGKNVQDLNLAECASLAAITQSPSKYDPLIHPEENKKRQKVCLDNMLKQGKITEDQYNEAINYTMVFTNSEGYVPSENLTSAQQQTTTTIQSYYVDYVIQKVISDLMDKYGYTKPQASTLIYSGGLRIYSAVDMNVQNILENVYVNRISFPSYNKNVPDAQSAMTIMDYSGRVLGMIGGAGEKTENRGLNRAANSYRQPGSSIKPLSVYTPAIEEKYAYWSTRVKNYGIPHYYSDGGVGPVNYGNDPGSPDSYVNVQKAICKSYNTVPAQLLKKMGYELSFKYANGKFRLDHLYDVDKNASSLAVGGTSKGVSTLQMAAAYAT
;
A
#
# COMPACT_ATOMS: atom_id res chain seq x y z
N GLU A 1 19.53 21.42 4.56
CA GLU A 1 18.23 21.73 5.18
C GLU A 1 18.12 21.11 6.57
N LYS A 2 18.35 19.78 6.77
CA LYS A 2 18.19 19.06 8.04
C LYS A 2 18.85 19.73 9.24
N TYR A 3 20.07 20.27 9.08
CA TYR A 3 20.87 20.76 10.19
C TYR A 3 20.77 22.28 10.41
N PHE A 4 20.57 23.05 9.33
CA PHE A 4 20.58 24.51 9.36
C PHE A 4 19.31 25.16 8.81
N GLY A 5 18.36 24.37 8.29
CA GLY A 5 17.14 24.91 7.68
C GLY A 5 17.40 25.83 6.47
N LYS A 6 18.50 25.62 5.76
CA LYS A 6 18.95 26.44 4.61
C LYS A 6 19.19 25.56 3.39
N ASN A 7 19.05 26.13 2.20
CA ASN A 7 19.54 25.50 0.98
C ASN A 7 21.09 25.43 0.99
N VAL A 8 21.66 24.49 0.22
CA VAL A 8 23.11 24.30 0.20
C VAL A 8 23.88 25.52 -0.28
N GLN A 9 23.28 26.33 -1.17
CA GLN A 9 23.87 27.57 -1.67
C GLN A 9 23.90 28.70 -0.63
N ASP A 10 23.08 28.62 0.40
CA ASP A 10 22.93 29.64 1.44
C ASP A 10 23.79 29.35 2.68
N LEU A 11 24.54 28.23 2.65
CA LEU A 11 25.43 27.82 3.74
C LEU A 11 26.70 28.65 3.72
N ASN A 12 27.10 29.15 4.89
CA ASN A 12 28.41 29.77 5.07
C ASN A 12 29.54 28.74 5.27
N LEU A 13 30.76 29.22 5.32
CA LEU A 13 31.94 28.34 5.45
C LEU A 13 31.93 27.52 6.74
N ALA A 14 31.49 28.08 7.86
CA ALA A 14 31.40 27.39 9.14
C ALA A 14 30.39 26.23 9.07
N GLU A 15 29.24 26.47 8.48
CA GLU A 15 28.16 25.47 8.30
C GLU A 15 28.59 24.36 7.33
N CYS A 16 29.25 24.72 6.23
CA CYS A 16 29.86 23.76 5.30
C CYS A 16 30.90 22.86 5.97
N ALA A 17 31.78 23.43 6.78
CA ALA A 17 32.81 22.66 7.50
C ALA A 17 32.18 21.74 8.57
N SER A 18 31.10 22.16 9.22
CA SER A 18 30.33 21.34 10.14
C SER A 18 29.67 20.12 9.44
N LEU A 19 29.10 20.31 8.25
CA LEU A 19 28.56 19.21 7.46
C LEU A 19 29.65 18.25 6.99
N ALA A 20 30.80 18.78 6.55
CA ALA A 20 31.96 17.94 6.18
C ALA A 20 32.48 17.10 7.35
N ALA A 21 32.38 17.61 8.58
CA ALA A 21 32.76 16.89 9.78
C ALA A 21 31.96 15.60 10.01
N ILE A 22 30.69 15.58 9.63
CA ILE A 22 29.77 14.44 9.81
C ILE A 22 30.23 13.21 9.02
N THR A 23 30.83 13.41 7.84
CA THR A 23 31.15 12.34 6.89
C THR A 23 32.09 11.26 7.45
N GLN A 24 32.95 11.60 8.41
CA GLN A 24 33.87 10.65 9.00
C GLN A 24 33.21 9.62 9.93
N SER A 25 32.20 10.04 10.70
CA SER A 25 31.44 9.19 11.61
C SER A 25 30.10 9.87 11.92
N PRO A 26 29.04 9.57 11.13
CA PRO A 26 27.76 10.26 11.25
C PRO A 26 27.15 10.21 12.64
N SER A 27 27.23 9.07 13.32
CA SER A 27 26.66 8.91 14.67
C SER A 27 27.44 9.66 15.75
N LYS A 28 28.75 9.89 15.56
CA LYS A 28 29.60 10.58 16.52
C LYS A 28 29.61 12.10 16.33
N TYR A 29 29.49 12.54 15.08
CA TYR A 29 29.61 13.95 14.71
C TYR A 29 28.31 14.58 14.21
N ASP A 30 27.14 13.97 14.51
CA ASP A 30 25.85 14.59 14.24
C ASP A 30 25.68 15.83 15.12
N PRO A 31 25.63 17.04 14.56
CA PRO A 31 25.61 18.28 15.34
C PRO A 31 24.32 18.50 16.12
N LEU A 32 23.21 17.81 15.77
CA LEU A 32 21.96 17.88 16.52
C LEU A 32 22.01 17.07 17.82
N ILE A 33 22.91 16.07 17.89
CA ILE A 33 23.05 15.15 19.03
C ILE A 33 24.35 15.42 19.79
N HIS A 34 25.44 15.70 19.06
CA HIS A 34 26.79 15.85 19.58
C HIS A 34 27.44 17.15 19.07
N PRO A 35 26.89 18.35 19.39
CA PRO A 35 27.36 19.63 18.85
C PRO A 35 28.83 19.92 19.18
N GLU A 36 29.29 19.59 20.38
CA GLU A 36 30.68 19.81 20.81
C GLU A 36 31.68 18.95 20.03
N GLU A 37 31.35 17.68 19.79
CA GLU A 37 32.20 16.78 19.02
C GLU A 37 32.23 17.18 17.54
N ASN A 38 31.07 17.63 17.02
CA ASN A 38 31.00 18.20 15.67
C ASN A 38 31.90 19.45 15.56
N LYS A 39 31.84 20.38 16.53
CA LYS A 39 32.65 21.61 16.54
C LYS A 39 34.13 21.32 16.57
N LYS A 40 34.60 20.37 17.38
CA LYS A 40 35.99 19.91 17.38
C LYS A 40 36.43 19.40 16.00
N ARG A 41 35.58 18.63 15.35
CA ARG A 41 35.86 18.07 14.03
C ARG A 41 35.77 19.11 12.92
N GLN A 42 34.80 20.04 12.99
CA GLN A 42 34.72 21.23 12.13
C GLN A 42 36.03 22.02 12.12
N LYS A 43 36.58 22.26 13.32
CA LYS A 43 37.90 22.95 13.44
C LYS A 43 38.98 22.21 12.65
N VAL A 44 39.07 20.89 12.74
CA VAL A 44 40.04 20.10 11.97
C VAL A 44 39.82 20.26 10.46
N CYS A 45 38.58 20.35 9.99
CA CYS A 45 38.29 20.62 8.58
C CYS A 45 38.79 22.00 8.17
N LEU A 46 38.52 23.04 8.97
CA LEU A 46 38.97 24.41 8.71
C LEU A 46 40.50 24.54 8.76
N ASP A 47 41.15 23.91 9.76
CA ASP A 47 42.64 23.89 9.87
C ASP A 47 43.26 23.30 8.59
N ASN A 48 42.71 22.21 8.07
CA ASN A 48 43.21 21.58 6.84
C ASN A 48 42.95 22.45 5.60
N MET A 49 41.82 23.16 5.53
CA MET A 49 41.51 24.07 4.42
C MET A 49 42.46 25.26 4.41
N LEU A 50 42.78 25.82 5.59
CA LEU A 50 43.76 26.90 5.73
C LEU A 50 45.15 26.41 5.33
N LYS A 51 45.60 25.26 5.86
CA LYS A 51 46.92 24.67 5.55
C LYS A 51 47.08 24.38 4.06
N GLN A 52 46.01 24.05 3.36
CA GLN A 52 46.04 23.79 1.92
C GLN A 52 45.80 25.05 1.07
N GLY A 53 45.72 26.23 1.67
CA GLY A 53 45.48 27.50 0.98
C GLY A 53 44.11 27.59 0.29
N LYS A 54 43.13 26.82 0.76
CA LYS A 54 41.76 26.84 0.23
C LYS A 54 40.91 27.96 0.81
N ILE A 55 41.30 28.47 1.97
CA ILE A 55 40.70 29.62 2.65
C ILE A 55 41.81 30.52 3.16
N THR A 56 41.47 31.81 3.36
CA THR A 56 42.39 32.78 3.97
C THR A 56 42.32 32.70 5.50
N GLU A 57 43.30 33.36 6.20
CA GLU A 57 43.26 33.47 7.66
C GLU A 57 42.02 34.22 8.15
N ASP A 58 41.58 35.25 7.44
CA ASP A 58 40.40 36.02 7.79
C ASP A 58 39.15 35.13 7.70
N GLN A 59 39.00 34.36 6.61
CA GLN A 59 37.91 33.41 6.44
C GLN A 59 37.93 32.30 7.51
N TYR A 60 39.09 31.82 7.88
CA TYR A 60 39.27 30.86 8.96
C TYR A 60 38.78 31.45 10.29
N ASN A 61 39.25 32.66 10.63
CA ASN A 61 38.93 33.35 11.88
C ASN A 61 37.41 33.66 11.96
N GLU A 62 36.80 34.07 10.88
CA GLU A 62 35.35 34.27 10.80
C GLU A 62 34.60 32.95 11.04
N ALA A 63 35.01 31.87 10.35
CA ALA A 63 34.32 30.56 10.44
C ALA A 63 34.48 29.90 11.81
N ILE A 64 35.66 30.01 12.47
CA ILE A 64 35.88 29.36 13.77
C ILE A 64 35.12 30.08 14.91
N ASN A 65 34.95 31.39 14.78
CA ASN A 65 34.22 32.21 15.75
C ASN A 65 32.72 32.30 15.47
N TYR A 66 32.26 31.75 14.36
CA TYR A 66 30.85 31.75 14.00
C TYR A 66 30.02 30.94 14.98
N THR A 67 28.93 31.57 15.52
CA THR A 67 27.96 30.88 16.38
C THR A 67 27.00 30.05 15.54
N MET A 68 27.11 28.73 15.65
CA MET A 68 26.28 27.81 14.92
C MET A 68 24.86 27.80 15.46
N VAL A 69 23.87 27.94 14.59
CA VAL A 69 22.46 27.82 14.91
C VAL A 69 21.91 26.61 14.15
N PHE A 70 21.60 25.56 14.87
CA PHE A 70 21.01 24.34 14.30
C PHE A 70 19.50 24.36 14.40
N THR A 71 18.83 23.52 13.61
CA THR A 71 17.36 23.44 13.56
C THR A 71 16.70 23.06 14.89
N ASN A 72 17.46 22.49 15.84
CA ASN A 72 17.04 22.18 17.21
C ASN A 72 17.58 23.17 18.26
N SER A 73 18.27 24.24 17.86
CA SER A 73 18.81 25.25 18.80
C SER A 73 17.72 26.21 19.29
N GLU A 74 17.82 26.61 20.54
CA GLU A 74 17.02 27.72 21.08
C GLU A 74 17.37 29.01 20.30
N GLY A 75 16.35 29.64 19.69
CA GLY A 75 16.54 30.82 18.82
C GLY A 75 16.67 30.52 17.32
N TYR A 76 16.51 29.27 16.90
CA TYR A 76 16.39 28.97 15.47
C TYR A 76 15.12 29.62 14.89
N VAL A 77 15.29 30.41 13.84
CA VAL A 77 14.19 31.01 13.06
C VAL A 77 14.23 30.39 11.66
N PRO A 78 13.18 29.68 11.23
CA PRO A 78 13.10 29.13 9.87
C PRO A 78 13.23 30.25 8.83
N SER A 79 14.04 30.06 7.80
CA SER A 79 14.15 30.99 6.68
C SER A 79 12.85 31.01 5.88
N GLU A 80 12.32 32.19 5.57
CA GLU A 80 11.07 32.38 4.81
C GLU A 80 11.11 31.82 3.38
N ASN A 81 12.30 31.44 2.90
CA ASN A 81 12.53 30.90 1.54
C ASN A 81 12.48 29.37 1.47
N LEU A 82 12.18 28.66 2.55
CA LEU A 82 11.92 27.24 2.50
C LEU A 82 10.52 27.03 1.90
N THR A 83 10.44 26.29 0.79
CA THR A 83 9.16 25.92 0.20
C THR A 83 8.29 25.27 1.27
N SER A 84 6.99 25.53 1.24
CA SER A 84 5.97 25.12 2.22
C SER A 84 5.96 23.60 2.57
N ALA A 85 6.67 22.78 1.82
CA ALA A 85 6.89 21.36 2.10
C ALA A 85 7.92 21.08 3.22
N GLN A 86 8.70 22.08 3.68
CA GLN A 86 9.86 21.90 4.56
C GLN A 86 9.71 22.50 5.96
N GLN A 87 8.65 23.27 6.18
CA GLN A 87 8.40 23.96 7.46
C GLN A 87 7.61 23.14 8.51
N GLN A 88 7.25 21.89 8.21
CA GLN A 88 6.44 21.08 9.13
C GLN A 88 7.27 19.98 9.80
N THR A 89 7.84 20.27 10.94
CA THR A 89 8.18 19.26 11.98
C THR A 89 6.96 18.80 12.78
N THR A 90 5.76 19.23 12.45
CA THR A 90 4.55 18.46 12.77
C THR A 90 4.58 17.21 11.90
N THR A 91 4.50 16.05 12.49
CA THR A 91 4.37 14.77 11.77
C THR A 91 3.13 14.84 10.88
N THR A 92 3.29 15.36 9.66
CA THR A 92 2.20 15.44 8.69
C THR A 92 1.68 14.02 8.47
N ILE A 93 0.40 13.83 8.74
CA ILE A 93 -0.24 12.55 8.49
C ILE A 93 -0.33 12.35 6.97
N GLN A 94 0.42 11.39 6.47
CA GLN A 94 0.46 11.04 5.06
C GLN A 94 -0.80 10.27 4.66
N SER A 95 -1.17 10.33 3.38
CA SER A 95 -2.27 9.52 2.87
C SER A 95 -1.97 8.02 2.99
N TYR A 96 -3.01 7.18 2.95
CA TYR A 96 -2.85 5.73 2.87
C TYR A 96 -2.07 5.30 1.62
N TYR A 97 -2.22 6.07 0.53
CA TYR A 97 -1.47 5.84 -0.70
C TYR A 97 0.04 6.04 -0.50
N VAL A 98 0.43 7.17 0.11
CA VAL A 98 1.85 7.47 0.39
C VAL A 98 2.46 6.42 1.32
N ASP A 99 1.75 6.03 2.38
CA ASP A 99 2.20 4.97 3.28
C ASP A 99 2.42 3.63 2.55
N TYR A 100 1.50 3.28 1.62
CA TYR A 100 1.63 2.09 0.79
C TYR A 100 2.87 2.17 -0.11
N VAL A 101 3.09 3.30 -0.79
CA VAL A 101 4.26 3.51 -1.65
C VAL A 101 5.56 3.38 -0.85
N ILE A 102 5.64 4.01 0.32
CA ILE A 102 6.82 3.91 1.20
C ILE A 102 7.09 2.45 1.57
N GLN A 103 6.06 1.71 2.01
CA GLN A 103 6.20 0.29 2.37
C GLN A 103 6.64 -0.56 1.18
N LYS A 104 6.08 -0.30 0.00
CA LYS A 104 6.44 -1.00 -1.23
C LYS A 104 7.88 -0.75 -1.65
N VAL A 105 8.33 0.50 -1.59
CA VAL A 105 9.72 0.86 -1.91
C VAL A 105 10.69 0.22 -0.92
N ILE A 106 10.36 0.20 0.39
CA ILE A 106 11.15 -0.51 1.40
C ILE A 106 11.29 -1.99 1.03
N SER A 107 10.16 -2.66 0.72
CA SER A 107 10.17 -4.07 0.31
C SER A 107 11.02 -4.28 -0.95
N ASP A 108 10.83 -3.46 -1.98
CA ASP A 108 11.59 -3.58 -3.23
C ASP A 108 13.11 -3.35 -3.03
N LEU A 109 13.50 -2.44 -2.15
CA LEU A 109 14.91 -2.23 -1.80
C LEU A 109 15.51 -3.44 -1.08
N MET A 110 14.74 -4.05 -0.18
CA MET A 110 15.16 -5.29 0.51
C MET A 110 15.26 -6.46 -0.46
N ASP A 111 14.23 -6.69 -1.27
CA ASP A 111 14.11 -7.87 -2.13
C ASP A 111 15.07 -7.83 -3.34
N LYS A 112 15.23 -6.65 -3.96
CA LYS A 112 16.01 -6.49 -5.20
C LYS A 112 17.47 -6.13 -4.97
N TYR A 113 17.76 -5.40 -3.89
CA TYR A 113 19.09 -4.86 -3.63
C TYR A 113 19.72 -5.35 -2.33
N GLY A 114 19.03 -6.19 -1.57
CA GLY A 114 19.55 -6.80 -0.34
C GLY A 114 19.72 -5.83 0.83
N TYR A 115 19.07 -4.65 0.80
CA TYR A 115 19.11 -3.73 1.94
C TYR A 115 18.39 -4.33 3.15
N THR A 116 18.89 -4.06 4.34
CA THR A 116 18.11 -4.28 5.56
C THR A 116 17.00 -3.22 5.66
N LYS A 117 15.94 -3.52 6.39
CA LYS A 117 14.82 -2.56 6.58
C LYS A 117 15.27 -1.19 7.13
N PRO A 118 16.18 -1.09 8.12
CA PRO A 118 16.73 0.19 8.56
C PRO A 118 17.47 0.94 7.45
N GLN A 119 18.31 0.25 6.65
CA GLN A 119 19.04 0.86 5.55
C GLN A 119 18.07 1.37 4.47
N ALA A 120 17.08 0.58 4.07
CA ALA A 120 16.05 0.99 3.12
C ALA A 120 15.26 2.21 3.61
N SER A 121 14.91 2.23 4.91
CA SER A 121 14.22 3.37 5.52
C SER A 121 15.09 4.62 5.50
N THR A 122 16.35 4.53 5.90
CA THR A 122 17.31 5.65 5.85
C THR A 122 17.45 6.18 4.43
N LEU A 123 17.54 5.30 3.44
CA LEU A 123 17.66 5.71 2.03
C LEU A 123 16.42 6.49 1.56
N ILE A 124 15.22 6.08 1.95
CA ILE A 124 13.97 6.78 1.61
C ILE A 124 13.90 8.17 2.24
N TYR A 125 14.20 8.27 3.54
CA TYR A 125 13.99 9.54 4.26
C TYR A 125 15.18 10.52 4.19
N SER A 126 16.38 10.02 3.92
CA SER A 126 17.60 10.83 3.97
C SER A 126 18.54 10.62 2.77
N GLY A 127 18.25 9.66 1.88
CA GLY A 127 19.11 9.31 0.76
C GLY A 127 18.85 10.09 -0.53
N GLY A 128 17.95 11.07 -0.50
CA GLY A 128 17.64 11.92 -1.66
C GLY A 128 16.89 11.20 -2.80
N LEU A 129 16.21 10.09 -2.52
CA LEU A 129 15.44 9.37 -3.52
C LEU A 129 14.27 10.21 -4.05
N ARG A 130 14.05 10.15 -5.36
CA ARG A 130 12.84 10.65 -6.02
C ARG A 130 11.97 9.47 -6.38
N ILE A 131 10.78 9.39 -5.79
CA ILE A 131 9.83 8.29 -6.00
C ILE A 131 8.69 8.80 -6.87
N TYR A 132 8.58 8.24 -8.08
CA TYR A 132 7.50 8.53 -9.01
C TYR A 132 6.42 7.47 -8.84
N SER A 133 5.21 7.90 -8.52
CA SER A 133 4.05 7.03 -8.35
C SER A 133 2.99 7.29 -9.40
N ALA A 134 2.03 6.39 -9.52
CA ALA A 134 0.92 6.49 -10.46
C ALA A 134 -0.32 7.19 -9.87
N VAL A 135 -0.20 7.80 -8.69
CA VAL A 135 -1.33 8.47 -8.04
C VAL A 135 -1.93 9.54 -8.96
N ASP A 136 -3.26 9.51 -9.09
CA ASP A 136 -4.03 10.63 -9.61
C ASP A 136 -4.55 11.44 -8.43
N MET A 137 -4.07 12.67 -8.28
CA MET A 137 -4.43 13.51 -7.12
C MET A 137 -5.91 13.86 -7.09
N ASN A 138 -6.59 13.94 -8.24
CA ASN A 138 -8.04 14.17 -8.26
C ASN A 138 -8.78 12.95 -7.71
N VAL A 139 -8.39 11.75 -8.15
CA VAL A 139 -8.96 10.49 -7.66
C VAL A 139 -8.69 10.32 -6.15
N GLN A 140 -7.46 10.55 -5.72
CA GLN A 140 -7.08 10.42 -4.30
C GLN A 140 -7.85 11.41 -3.41
N ASN A 141 -7.95 12.68 -3.82
CA ASN A 141 -8.68 13.71 -3.07
C ASN A 141 -10.18 13.39 -2.97
N ILE A 142 -10.79 12.87 -4.03
CA ILE A 142 -12.20 12.42 -4.00
C ILE A 142 -12.36 11.27 -3.00
N LEU A 143 -11.47 10.26 -3.04
CA LEU A 143 -11.50 9.14 -2.10
C LEU A 143 -11.39 9.64 -0.65
N GLU A 144 -10.43 10.48 -0.36
CA GLU A 144 -10.23 11.04 0.99
C GLU A 144 -11.46 11.82 1.45
N ASN A 145 -12.01 12.70 0.61
CA ASN A 145 -13.22 13.46 0.95
C ASN A 145 -14.41 12.56 1.26
N VAL A 146 -14.66 11.54 0.43
CA VAL A 146 -15.77 10.59 0.62
C VAL A 146 -15.61 9.80 1.91
N TYR A 147 -14.39 9.32 2.20
CA TYR A 147 -14.12 8.44 3.33
C TYR A 147 -13.97 9.16 4.66
N VAL A 148 -13.33 10.33 4.69
CA VAL A 148 -13.22 11.17 5.90
C VAL A 148 -14.59 11.66 6.33
N ASN A 149 -15.38 12.20 5.39
CA ASN A 149 -16.72 12.73 5.67
C ASN A 149 -17.82 11.67 5.65
N ARG A 150 -17.46 10.40 5.37
CA ARG A 150 -18.41 9.27 5.28
C ARG A 150 -19.60 9.54 4.36
N ILE A 151 -19.37 10.24 3.25
CA ILE A 151 -20.40 10.57 2.27
C ILE A 151 -20.99 9.30 1.71
N SER A 152 -22.33 9.14 1.79
CA SER A 152 -23.08 7.96 1.33
C SER A 152 -22.75 6.65 2.05
N PHE A 153 -22.04 6.69 3.17
CA PHE A 153 -21.93 5.52 4.02
C PHE A 153 -23.27 5.20 4.67
N PRO A 154 -23.64 3.91 4.78
CA PRO A 154 -24.85 3.55 5.48
C PRO A 154 -24.84 4.06 6.92
N SER A 155 -25.97 4.58 7.40
CA SER A 155 -26.11 4.89 8.81
C SER A 155 -26.17 3.57 9.61
N TYR A 156 -25.24 3.42 10.53
CA TYR A 156 -25.20 2.24 11.39
C TYR A 156 -26.06 2.43 12.62
N ASN A 157 -26.66 1.32 13.08
CA ASN A 157 -27.32 1.25 14.36
C ASN A 157 -26.30 1.63 15.45
N LYS A 158 -26.70 2.46 16.41
CA LYS A 158 -25.87 2.95 17.52
C LYS A 158 -25.17 1.85 18.33
N ASN A 159 -25.63 0.61 18.21
CA ASN A 159 -25.07 -0.54 18.90
C ASN A 159 -24.01 -1.32 18.12
N VAL A 160 -23.67 -0.90 16.90
CA VAL A 160 -22.62 -1.53 16.09
C VAL A 160 -21.44 -0.57 16.01
N PRO A 161 -20.23 -1.01 16.37
CA PRO A 161 -19.03 -0.18 16.18
C PRO A 161 -18.95 0.31 14.74
N ASP A 162 -18.40 1.51 14.56
CA ASP A 162 -18.23 2.12 13.24
C ASP A 162 -17.62 1.14 12.24
N ALA A 163 -18.41 0.73 11.26
CA ALA A 163 -17.93 -0.16 10.23
C ALA A 163 -16.79 0.52 9.47
N GLN A 164 -15.74 -0.27 9.23
CA GLN A 164 -14.60 0.15 8.45
C GLN A 164 -14.74 -0.27 7.01
N SER A 165 -14.16 0.52 6.12
CA SER A 165 -14.13 0.26 4.69
C SER A 165 -12.77 0.64 4.12
N ALA A 166 -12.45 0.09 2.96
CA ALA A 166 -11.24 0.42 2.22
C ALA A 166 -11.52 0.29 0.72
N MET A 167 -10.82 1.09 -0.08
CA MET A 167 -10.97 1.08 -1.53
C MET A 167 -9.63 1.22 -2.22
N THR A 168 -9.48 0.54 -3.36
CA THR A 168 -8.39 0.72 -4.31
C THR A 168 -8.99 1.04 -5.67
N ILE A 169 -8.50 2.09 -6.31
CA ILE A 169 -8.82 2.44 -7.69
C ILE A 169 -7.58 2.17 -8.54
N MET A 170 -7.76 1.37 -9.59
CA MET A 170 -6.70 0.91 -10.47
C MET A 170 -7.16 1.05 -11.92
N ASP A 171 -6.24 1.37 -12.82
CA ASP A 171 -6.52 1.34 -14.25
C ASP A 171 -6.21 -0.04 -14.86
N TYR A 172 -6.61 -0.25 -16.10
CA TYR A 172 -6.39 -1.52 -16.82
C TYR A 172 -4.92 -1.83 -17.14
N SER A 173 -3.99 -0.90 -16.88
CA SER A 173 -2.56 -1.18 -16.95
C SER A 173 -1.96 -1.62 -15.60
N GLY A 174 -2.80 -1.77 -14.58
CA GLY A 174 -2.41 -2.18 -13.24
C GLY A 174 -1.85 -1.04 -12.38
N ARG A 175 -1.97 0.22 -12.80
CA ARG A 175 -1.52 1.37 -12.02
C ARG A 175 -2.55 1.72 -10.95
N VAL A 176 -2.11 1.81 -9.70
CA VAL A 176 -2.96 2.26 -8.59
C VAL A 176 -3.08 3.78 -8.66
N LEU A 177 -4.26 4.28 -8.99
CA LEU A 177 -4.56 5.70 -9.14
C LEU A 177 -4.97 6.34 -7.82
N GLY A 178 -5.54 5.56 -6.90
CA GLY A 178 -5.95 6.01 -5.57
C GLY A 178 -6.14 4.85 -4.60
N MET A 179 -5.93 5.13 -3.32
CA MET A 179 -6.08 4.15 -2.25
C MET A 179 -6.52 4.80 -0.95
N ILE A 180 -7.48 4.21 -0.29
CA ILE A 180 -7.91 4.57 1.06
C ILE A 180 -8.03 3.31 1.91
N GLY A 181 -7.45 3.32 3.10
CA GLY A 181 -7.32 2.14 3.98
C GLY A 181 -8.23 2.13 5.20
N GLY A 182 -9.09 3.12 5.35
CA GLY A 182 -10.01 3.23 6.48
C GLY A 182 -11.03 4.33 6.30
N ALA A 183 -12.17 4.22 6.98
CA ALA A 183 -13.20 5.25 7.03
C ALA A 183 -12.95 6.17 8.24
N GLY A 184 -13.19 7.48 8.06
CA GLY A 184 -12.88 8.53 9.02
C GLY A 184 -11.48 9.11 8.83
N GLU A 185 -11.14 10.05 9.68
CA GLU A 185 -9.85 10.73 9.64
C GLU A 185 -8.70 9.75 9.98
N LYS A 186 -7.63 9.83 9.21
CA LYS A 186 -6.40 9.07 9.47
C LYS A 186 -5.57 9.81 10.52
N THR A 187 -5.26 9.16 11.62
CA THR A 187 -4.63 9.78 12.80
C THR A 187 -3.15 9.43 12.97
N GLU A 188 -2.63 8.43 12.24
CA GLU A 188 -1.24 7.99 12.36
C GLU A 188 -0.64 7.60 11.01
N ASN A 189 0.67 7.79 10.88
CA ASN A 189 1.42 7.32 9.72
C ASN A 189 1.75 5.83 9.85
N ARG A 190 1.67 5.12 8.74
CA ARG A 190 2.02 3.68 8.64
C ARG A 190 1.18 2.76 9.52
N GLY A 191 0.00 3.22 9.95
CA GLY A 191 -1.00 2.39 10.59
C GLY A 191 -1.61 1.36 9.64
N LEU A 192 -2.65 0.66 10.08
CA LEU A 192 -3.32 -0.39 9.30
C LEU A 192 -3.96 0.18 8.03
N ASN A 193 -3.39 -0.17 6.88
CA ASN A 193 -3.98 0.07 5.57
C ASN A 193 -4.82 -1.14 5.15
N ARG A 194 -6.15 -1.07 5.36
CA ARG A 194 -7.04 -2.19 5.04
C ARG A 194 -7.13 -2.51 3.55
N ALA A 195 -6.83 -1.54 2.68
CA ALA A 195 -6.84 -1.77 1.24
C ALA A 195 -5.77 -2.78 0.80
N ALA A 196 -4.61 -2.77 1.45
CA ALA A 196 -3.48 -3.64 1.13
C ALA A 196 -3.29 -4.79 2.13
N ASN A 197 -3.59 -4.55 3.43
CA ASN A 197 -3.16 -5.43 4.52
C ASN A 197 -4.32 -6.08 5.29
N SER A 198 -5.58 -5.89 4.87
CA SER A 198 -6.74 -6.57 5.44
C SER A 198 -7.32 -7.55 4.43
N TYR A 199 -7.38 -8.81 4.81
CA TYR A 199 -7.88 -9.88 3.97
C TYR A 199 -9.28 -10.29 4.46
N ARG A 200 -10.23 -10.34 3.54
CA ARG A 200 -11.62 -10.70 3.80
C ARG A 200 -12.11 -11.65 2.73
N GLN A 201 -13.09 -12.49 3.08
CA GLN A 201 -13.72 -13.36 2.12
C GLN A 201 -14.35 -12.54 0.99
N PRO A 202 -14.01 -12.78 -0.28
CA PRO A 202 -14.51 -11.99 -1.40
C PRO A 202 -15.97 -12.26 -1.72
N GLY A 203 -16.52 -13.35 -1.22
CA GLY A 203 -17.86 -13.78 -1.56
C GLY A 203 -18.04 -13.95 -3.06
N SER A 204 -19.22 -13.64 -3.56
CA SER A 204 -19.56 -13.80 -4.97
C SER A 204 -18.72 -13.00 -5.95
N SER A 205 -17.96 -12.01 -5.49
CA SER A 205 -17.06 -11.25 -6.36
C SER A 205 -15.89 -12.09 -6.89
N ILE A 206 -15.60 -13.24 -6.32
CA ILE A 206 -14.57 -14.16 -6.85
C ILE A 206 -15.02 -14.94 -8.09
N LYS A 207 -16.33 -15.15 -8.27
CA LYS A 207 -16.90 -16.05 -9.29
C LYS A 207 -16.42 -15.78 -10.71
N PRO A 208 -16.37 -14.52 -11.19
CA PRO A 208 -15.80 -14.21 -12.50
C PRO A 208 -14.36 -14.70 -12.65
N LEU A 209 -13.54 -14.53 -11.64
CA LEU A 209 -12.09 -14.84 -11.67
C LEU A 209 -11.84 -16.35 -11.54
N SER A 210 -12.44 -16.99 -10.55
CA SER A 210 -12.16 -18.38 -10.21
C SER A 210 -12.92 -19.40 -11.03
N VAL A 211 -14.12 -19.05 -11.55
CA VAL A 211 -14.98 -20.02 -12.23
C VAL A 211 -15.30 -19.64 -13.66
N TYR A 212 -15.88 -18.46 -13.87
CA TYR A 212 -16.41 -18.12 -15.20
C TYR A 212 -15.30 -17.87 -16.22
N THR A 213 -14.24 -17.15 -15.86
CA THR A 213 -13.10 -16.93 -16.76
C THR A 213 -12.43 -18.26 -17.15
N PRO A 214 -11.98 -19.13 -16.21
CA PRO A 214 -11.39 -20.41 -16.63
C PRO A 214 -12.39 -21.32 -17.37
N ALA A 215 -13.67 -21.31 -17.02
CA ALA A 215 -14.65 -22.10 -17.73
C ALA A 215 -14.85 -21.68 -19.19
N ILE A 216 -14.80 -20.39 -19.48
CA ILE A 216 -14.93 -19.84 -20.83
C ILE A 216 -13.62 -20.00 -21.61
N GLU A 217 -12.50 -19.63 -21.01
CA GLU A 217 -11.18 -19.69 -21.65
C GLU A 217 -10.82 -21.12 -22.06
N GLU A 218 -11.04 -22.08 -21.18
CA GLU A 218 -10.76 -23.50 -21.40
C GLU A 218 -11.95 -24.26 -22.07
N LYS A 219 -12.95 -23.52 -22.59
CA LYS A 219 -14.08 -24.04 -23.40
C LYS A 219 -15.00 -25.02 -22.68
N TYR A 220 -15.04 -25.00 -21.35
CA TYR A 220 -16.05 -25.76 -20.59
C TYR A 220 -17.45 -25.17 -20.70
N ALA A 221 -17.54 -23.86 -20.94
CA ALA A 221 -18.79 -23.14 -21.11
C ALA A 221 -18.62 -21.93 -22.04
N TYR A 222 -19.75 -21.42 -22.54
CA TYR A 222 -19.88 -20.15 -23.27
C TYR A 222 -21.01 -19.33 -22.64
N TRP A 223 -21.18 -18.09 -23.04
CA TRP A 223 -22.25 -17.21 -22.53
C TRP A 223 -23.63 -17.83 -22.62
N SER A 224 -23.92 -18.54 -23.72
CA SER A 224 -25.19 -19.21 -24.01
C SER A 224 -25.31 -20.60 -23.40
N THR A 225 -24.22 -21.18 -22.86
CA THR A 225 -24.25 -22.52 -22.30
C THR A 225 -25.27 -22.62 -21.19
N ARG A 226 -26.21 -23.57 -21.34
CA ARG A 226 -27.21 -23.88 -20.33
C ARG A 226 -26.63 -24.79 -19.26
N VAL A 227 -26.67 -24.35 -18.02
CA VAL A 227 -26.16 -25.06 -16.86
C VAL A 227 -27.33 -25.29 -15.90
N LYS A 228 -27.32 -26.42 -15.24
CA LYS A 228 -28.35 -26.80 -14.26
C LYS A 228 -28.31 -25.77 -13.11
N ASN A 229 -29.48 -25.16 -12.82
CA ASN A 229 -29.64 -24.27 -11.68
C ASN A 229 -30.15 -25.07 -10.48
N TYR A 230 -29.30 -25.97 -10.00
CA TYR A 230 -29.57 -26.82 -8.85
C TYR A 230 -28.27 -27.10 -8.12
N GLY A 231 -28.31 -27.17 -6.77
CA GLY A 231 -27.13 -27.48 -5.96
C GLY A 231 -26.58 -28.91 -6.25
N ILE A 232 -25.40 -29.14 -5.78
CA ILE A 232 -24.73 -30.44 -5.89
C ILE A 232 -25.22 -31.32 -4.73
N PRO A 233 -25.71 -32.56 -4.96
CA PRO A 233 -26.01 -33.50 -3.89
C PRO A 233 -24.78 -33.81 -3.05
N HIS A 234 -24.96 -34.02 -1.76
CA HIS A 234 -23.91 -34.28 -0.78
C HIS A 234 -22.87 -33.17 -0.71
N TYR A 235 -23.31 -31.94 -0.89
CA TYR A 235 -22.43 -30.73 -0.78
C TYR A 235 -22.05 -30.44 0.67
N TYR A 236 -23.00 -30.57 1.58
CA TYR A 236 -22.80 -30.38 3.01
C TYR A 236 -22.49 -31.71 3.72
N SER A 237 -21.87 -31.63 4.90
CA SER A 237 -21.49 -32.79 5.70
C SER A 237 -22.65 -33.66 6.14
N ASP A 238 -23.86 -33.10 6.22
CA ASP A 238 -25.12 -33.78 6.52
C ASP A 238 -25.75 -34.48 5.29
N GLY A 239 -25.08 -34.44 4.14
CA GLY A 239 -25.57 -34.98 2.88
C GLY A 239 -26.49 -34.02 2.10
N GLY A 240 -26.71 -32.83 2.60
CA GLY A 240 -27.57 -31.81 1.99
C GLY A 240 -27.09 -31.36 0.62
N VAL A 241 -28.03 -30.77 -0.14
CA VAL A 241 -27.80 -30.22 -1.48
C VAL A 241 -27.29 -28.78 -1.37
N GLY A 242 -26.19 -28.45 -2.06
CA GLY A 242 -25.67 -27.10 -2.05
C GLY A 242 -24.67 -26.84 -3.20
N PRO A 243 -24.09 -25.62 -3.24
CA PRO A 243 -24.53 -24.46 -2.48
C PRO A 243 -25.95 -24.03 -2.89
N VAL A 244 -26.64 -23.32 -2.01
CA VAL A 244 -27.95 -22.73 -2.32
C VAL A 244 -27.82 -21.30 -2.84
N ASN A 245 -28.75 -20.84 -3.66
CA ASN A 245 -28.84 -19.45 -4.09
C ASN A 245 -29.31 -18.53 -2.96
N TYR A 246 -29.31 -17.22 -3.21
CA TYR A 246 -29.83 -16.25 -2.25
C TYR A 246 -31.27 -16.58 -1.85
N GLY A 247 -31.62 -16.42 -0.57
CA GLY A 247 -32.92 -16.78 -0.03
C GLY A 247 -33.10 -18.27 0.26
N ASN A 248 -31.98 -19.02 0.40
CA ASN A 248 -31.99 -20.49 0.62
C ASN A 248 -32.66 -21.28 -0.51
N ASP A 249 -32.64 -20.76 -1.73
CA ASP A 249 -33.18 -21.42 -2.90
C ASP A 249 -32.20 -22.48 -3.45
N PRO A 250 -32.45 -23.77 -3.33
CA PRO A 250 -31.56 -24.81 -3.88
C PRO A 250 -31.67 -24.91 -5.42
N GLY A 251 -32.57 -24.15 -6.05
CA GLY A 251 -32.94 -24.32 -7.44
C GLY A 251 -33.81 -25.53 -7.66
N SER A 252 -33.94 -25.97 -8.91
CA SER A 252 -34.69 -27.16 -9.29
C SER A 252 -33.86 -28.09 -10.16
N PRO A 253 -33.97 -29.44 -9.97
CA PRO A 253 -33.26 -30.42 -10.80
C PRO A 253 -33.51 -30.25 -12.30
N ASP A 254 -34.70 -29.75 -12.68
CA ASP A 254 -35.13 -29.57 -14.06
C ASP A 254 -34.91 -28.12 -14.58
N SER A 255 -34.44 -27.22 -13.72
CA SER A 255 -34.17 -25.82 -14.07
C SER A 255 -32.79 -25.68 -14.71
N TYR A 256 -32.73 -25.00 -15.85
CA TYR A 256 -31.52 -24.64 -16.55
C TYR A 256 -31.49 -23.14 -16.85
N VAL A 257 -30.35 -22.52 -16.63
CA VAL A 257 -30.09 -21.10 -16.95
C VAL A 257 -28.82 -20.99 -17.79
N ASN A 258 -28.73 -19.96 -18.61
CA ASN A 258 -27.48 -19.70 -19.31
C ASN A 258 -26.48 -19.02 -18.36
N VAL A 259 -25.19 -19.08 -18.74
CA VAL A 259 -24.08 -18.50 -17.97
C VAL A 259 -24.27 -17.00 -17.75
N GLN A 260 -24.72 -16.26 -18.77
CA GLN A 260 -24.99 -14.83 -18.65
C GLN A 260 -26.01 -14.52 -17.52
N LYS A 261 -27.14 -15.20 -17.51
CA LYS A 261 -28.15 -15.02 -16.45
C LYS A 261 -27.62 -15.42 -15.07
N ALA A 262 -26.81 -16.47 -15.01
CA ALA A 262 -26.20 -16.93 -13.77
C ALA A 262 -25.24 -15.88 -13.16
N ILE A 263 -24.45 -15.21 -13.98
CA ILE A 263 -23.59 -14.11 -13.56
C ILE A 263 -24.43 -12.91 -13.09
N CYS A 264 -25.40 -12.45 -13.91
CA CYS A 264 -26.26 -11.32 -13.58
C CYS A 264 -27.04 -11.51 -12.27
N LYS A 265 -27.49 -12.74 -12.01
CA LYS A 265 -28.22 -13.09 -10.78
C LYS A 265 -27.33 -13.57 -9.65
N SER A 266 -26.05 -13.66 -9.90
CA SER A 266 -25.06 -14.16 -8.92
C SER A 266 -25.44 -15.52 -8.30
N TYR A 267 -26.01 -16.45 -9.10
CA TYR A 267 -26.34 -17.77 -8.62
C TYR A 267 -25.12 -18.49 -8.05
N ASN A 268 -25.33 -19.27 -6.99
CA ASN A 268 -24.28 -20.07 -6.36
C ASN A 268 -24.21 -21.48 -6.96
N THR A 269 -25.35 -22.01 -7.37
CA THR A 269 -25.51 -23.36 -7.93
C THR A 269 -24.73 -23.52 -9.23
N VAL A 270 -24.83 -22.55 -10.14
CA VAL A 270 -24.22 -22.62 -11.48
C VAL A 270 -22.69 -22.63 -11.46
N PRO A 271 -21.99 -21.70 -10.76
CA PRO A 271 -20.54 -21.78 -10.67
C PRO A 271 -20.06 -23.06 -9.98
N ALA A 272 -20.78 -23.60 -9.01
CA ALA A 272 -20.45 -24.89 -8.40
C ALA A 272 -20.55 -26.06 -9.39
N GLN A 273 -21.56 -26.07 -10.25
CA GLN A 273 -21.70 -27.07 -11.32
C GLN A 273 -20.57 -26.97 -12.36
N LEU A 274 -20.23 -25.77 -12.78
CA LEU A 274 -19.09 -25.52 -13.69
C LEU A 274 -17.79 -25.96 -13.05
N LEU A 275 -17.57 -25.59 -11.79
CA LEU A 275 -16.36 -25.97 -11.05
C LEU A 275 -16.21 -27.48 -10.90
N LYS A 276 -17.33 -28.21 -10.63
CA LYS A 276 -17.35 -29.68 -10.62
C LYS A 276 -16.93 -30.26 -11.97
N LYS A 277 -17.36 -29.63 -13.09
CA LYS A 277 -17.05 -30.09 -14.44
C LYS A 277 -15.59 -29.85 -14.82
N MET A 278 -15.01 -28.68 -14.48
CA MET A 278 -13.64 -28.32 -14.88
C MET A 278 -12.56 -28.73 -13.88
N GLY A 279 -12.95 -29.05 -12.65
CA GLY A 279 -12.03 -29.42 -11.57
C GLY A 279 -11.51 -28.22 -10.76
N TYR A 280 -11.21 -28.50 -9.48
CA TYR A 280 -10.75 -27.47 -8.54
C TYR A 280 -9.34 -26.97 -8.86
N GLU A 281 -8.47 -27.83 -9.34
CA GLU A 281 -7.08 -27.45 -9.67
C GLU A 281 -7.01 -26.39 -10.76
N LEU A 282 -7.81 -26.52 -11.82
CA LEU A 282 -7.84 -25.54 -12.90
C LEU A 282 -8.32 -24.18 -12.38
N SER A 283 -9.42 -24.17 -11.62
CA SER A 283 -9.95 -22.96 -10.98
C SER A 283 -8.91 -22.30 -10.07
N PHE A 284 -8.25 -23.08 -9.23
CA PHE A 284 -7.23 -22.61 -8.31
C PHE A 284 -6.01 -22.03 -9.07
N LYS A 285 -5.55 -22.70 -10.13
CA LYS A 285 -4.47 -22.21 -10.99
C LYS A 285 -4.78 -20.84 -11.59
N TYR A 286 -6.02 -20.59 -12.00
CA TYR A 286 -6.43 -19.26 -12.47
C TYR A 286 -6.47 -18.26 -11.33
N ALA A 287 -7.16 -18.55 -10.25
CA ALA A 287 -7.37 -17.63 -9.14
C ALA A 287 -6.04 -17.24 -8.45
N ASN A 288 -5.21 -18.23 -8.11
CA ASN A 288 -3.93 -17.99 -7.42
C ASN A 288 -2.83 -17.59 -8.41
N GLY A 289 -2.68 -18.32 -9.52
CA GLY A 289 -1.56 -18.12 -10.46
C GLY A 289 -1.75 -16.94 -11.41
N LYS A 290 -2.84 -16.95 -12.22
CA LYS A 290 -3.07 -15.89 -13.21
C LYS A 290 -3.55 -14.58 -12.58
N PHE A 291 -4.51 -14.66 -11.65
CA PHE A 291 -5.10 -13.48 -11.00
C PHE A 291 -4.41 -13.04 -9.71
N ARG A 292 -3.35 -13.75 -9.31
CA ARG A 292 -2.48 -13.40 -8.18
C ARG A 292 -3.25 -13.16 -6.86
N LEU A 293 -4.28 -13.98 -6.62
CA LEU A 293 -4.93 -14.03 -5.31
C LEU A 293 -4.06 -14.89 -4.36
N ASP A 294 -2.90 -14.38 -4.01
CA ASP A 294 -1.77 -15.10 -3.39
C ASP A 294 -2.07 -15.69 -1.99
N HIS A 295 -3.23 -15.37 -1.41
CA HIS A 295 -3.67 -15.88 -0.12
C HIS A 295 -4.72 -17.01 -0.22
N LEU A 296 -4.84 -17.61 -1.40
CA LEU A 296 -5.53 -18.89 -1.56
C LEU A 296 -4.52 -20.02 -1.32
N TYR A 297 -4.92 -21.00 -0.54
CA TYR A 297 -4.11 -22.16 -0.17
C TYR A 297 -4.76 -23.47 -0.64
N ASP A 298 -4.08 -24.59 -0.50
CA ASP A 298 -4.61 -25.90 -0.93
C ASP A 298 -5.96 -26.24 -0.26
N VAL A 299 -6.19 -25.79 0.96
CA VAL A 299 -7.47 -25.94 1.65
C VAL A 299 -8.63 -25.22 0.94
N ASP A 300 -8.34 -24.24 0.09
CA ASP A 300 -9.32 -23.49 -0.70
C ASP A 300 -9.71 -24.18 -2.01
N LYS A 301 -9.11 -25.34 -2.34
CA LYS A 301 -9.46 -26.13 -3.52
C LYS A 301 -10.78 -26.87 -3.33
N ASN A 302 -11.84 -26.13 -3.12
CA ASN A 302 -13.19 -26.63 -2.90
C ASN A 302 -14.25 -25.67 -3.44
N ALA A 303 -15.50 -26.14 -3.53
CA ALA A 303 -16.58 -25.34 -4.08
C ALA A 303 -16.99 -24.16 -3.19
N SER A 304 -16.87 -24.27 -1.87
CA SER A 304 -17.19 -23.17 -0.95
C SER A 304 -16.25 -21.99 -1.16
N SER A 305 -14.95 -22.25 -1.29
CA SER A 305 -13.94 -21.22 -1.51
C SER A 305 -13.97 -20.67 -2.94
N LEU A 306 -13.90 -21.55 -3.94
CA LEU A 306 -13.71 -21.13 -5.34
C LEU A 306 -15.01 -20.72 -6.04
N ALA A 307 -16.16 -21.33 -5.72
CA ALA A 307 -17.43 -20.99 -6.38
C ALA A 307 -18.30 -19.98 -5.61
N VAL A 308 -18.05 -19.77 -4.32
CA VAL A 308 -18.87 -18.88 -3.48
C VAL A 308 -18.07 -17.82 -2.76
N GLY A 309 -16.75 -18.01 -2.66
CA GLY A 309 -15.82 -17.04 -2.08
C GLY A 309 -15.65 -17.15 -0.57
N GLY A 310 -15.97 -18.31 0.02
CA GLY A 310 -15.69 -18.62 1.43
C GLY A 310 -14.24 -19.06 1.63
N THR A 311 -13.29 -18.24 1.24
CA THR A 311 -11.85 -18.56 1.27
C THR A 311 -11.30 -18.53 2.69
N SER A 312 -10.28 -19.33 2.97
CA SER A 312 -9.71 -19.54 4.30
C SER A 312 -9.12 -18.26 4.91
N LYS A 313 -8.34 -17.49 4.16
CA LYS A 313 -7.75 -16.23 4.62
C LYS A 313 -8.45 -15.00 4.03
N GLY A 314 -8.91 -15.10 2.82
CA GLY A 314 -9.52 -13.98 2.10
C GLY A 314 -8.53 -13.24 1.19
N VAL A 315 -8.99 -12.12 0.66
CA VAL A 315 -8.25 -11.27 -0.29
C VAL A 315 -8.37 -9.81 0.13
N SER A 316 -7.41 -8.98 -0.31
CA SER A 316 -7.48 -7.52 -0.12
C SER A 316 -8.18 -6.83 -1.29
N THR A 317 -8.64 -5.59 -1.09
CA THR A 317 -9.22 -4.78 -2.19
C THR A 317 -8.19 -4.52 -3.28
N LEU A 318 -6.91 -4.37 -2.92
CA LEU A 318 -5.82 -4.23 -3.88
C LEU A 318 -5.68 -5.47 -4.77
N GLN A 319 -5.68 -6.67 -4.19
CA GLN A 319 -5.62 -7.92 -4.95
C GLN A 319 -6.82 -8.10 -5.88
N MET A 320 -8.03 -7.78 -5.39
CA MET A 320 -9.23 -7.87 -6.23
C MET A 320 -9.21 -6.87 -7.37
N ALA A 321 -8.82 -5.61 -7.11
CA ALA A 321 -8.68 -4.60 -8.16
C ALA A 321 -7.67 -5.05 -9.23
N ALA A 322 -6.50 -5.56 -8.82
CA ALA A 322 -5.49 -6.08 -9.74
C ALA A 322 -5.99 -7.28 -10.56
N ALA A 323 -6.70 -8.22 -9.93
CA ALA A 323 -7.26 -9.38 -10.61
C ALA A 323 -8.33 -9.00 -11.66
N TYR A 324 -9.08 -7.93 -11.42
CA TYR A 324 -10.08 -7.44 -12.37
C TYR A 324 -9.50 -6.51 -13.45
N ALA A 325 -8.28 -5.98 -13.26
CA ALA A 325 -7.57 -5.16 -14.24
C ALA A 325 -6.77 -6.00 -15.26
N THR A 326 -6.69 -7.32 -15.07
CA THR A 326 -5.93 -8.26 -15.91
C THR A 326 -6.59 -8.52 -17.27
#